data_68200200b5ec34f5f8b35c4fa7c5807b
#
_entry.id   68200200b5ec34f5f8b35c4fa7c5807b
#
_cell.length_a   1.000
_cell.length_b   1.000
_cell.length_c   1.000
_cell.angle_alpha   90.00
_cell.angle_beta   90.00
_cell.angle_gamma   90.00
#
_symmetry.space_group_name_H-M   'P 1'
#
loop_
_entity.id
_entity.type
_entity.pdbx_description
1 polymer ?
#
loop_
_entity_poly.entity_id
_entity_poly.type
_entity_poly.pdbx_seq_one_letter_code
_entity_poly.pdbx_strand_id
1 'polypeptide(L)'
;FTTLRAAIAEENWLLADRLAVGGASMGSMTALGITARHPTVRCTASMMGSGYFTSLARSLFPPLIPETAAQQNEFNNIVAPLAEWEATNHLEQLADRPLLLWHGLDDDVVPADESLRLQQALSETGRDKLLTCSWQPGVRHRITPEALDAAVTFFRQHL
;
A
#
# COMPACT_ATOMS: atom_id res chain seq x y z
N PHE A 1 1.28 3.79 -14.84
CA PHE A 1 0.12 2.88 -14.71
C PHE A 1 -0.83 3.01 -15.90
N THR A 2 -1.27 4.19 -16.27
CA THR A 2 -2.22 4.43 -17.38
C THR A 2 -1.72 3.85 -18.72
N THR A 3 -0.44 4.06 -19.06
CA THR A 3 0.18 3.50 -20.27
C THR A 3 0.20 1.98 -20.26
N LEU A 4 0.58 1.37 -19.13
CA LEU A 4 0.57 -0.09 -18.97
C LEU A 4 -0.85 -0.65 -19.13
N ARG A 5 -1.85 0.00 -18.52
CA ARG A 5 -3.24 -0.42 -18.64
C ARG A 5 -3.75 -0.34 -20.08
N ALA A 6 -3.39 0.72 -20.83
CA ALA A 6 -3.75 0.83 -22.23
C ALA A 6 -3.15 -0.32 -23.05
N ALA A 7 -1.86 -0.64 -22.86
CA ALA A 7 -1.21 -1.76 -23.52
C ALA A 7 -1.87 -3.11 -23.17
N ILE A 8 -2.24 -3.35 -21.90
CA ILE A 8 -2.96 -4.55 -21.46
C ILE A 8 -4.33 -4.66 -22.15
N ALA A 9 -5.03 -3.54 -22.34
CA ALA A 9 -6.35 -3.55 -22.97
C ALA A 9 -6.32 -3.92 -24.47
N GLU A 10 -5.15 -3.81 -25.11
CA GLU A 10 -4.96 -4.23 -26.50
C GLU A 10 -4.74 -5.75 -26.64
N GLU A 11 -4.46 -6.43 -25.53
CA GLU A 11 -4.21 -7.86 -25.50
C GLU A 11 -5.53 -8.67 -25.40
N ASN A 12 -5.87 -9.42 -26.42
CA ASN A 12 -7.16 -10.15 -26.53
C ASN A 12 -7.36 -11.26 -25.48
N TRP A 13 -6.32 -11.65 -24.76
CA TRP A 13 -6.36 -12.70 -23.73
C TRP A 13 -6.41 -12.15 -22.30
N LEU A 14 -6.37 -10.82 -22.13
CA LEU A 14 -6.44 -10.14 -20.84
C LEU A 14 -7.79 -9.48 -20.63
N LEU A 15 -8.31 -9.58 -19.41
CA LEU A 15 -9.55 -8.95 -18.99
C LEU A 15 -9.24 -7.60 -18.38
N ALA A 16 -9.20 -6.56 -19.19
CA ALA A 16 -8.80 -5.20 -18.79
C ALA A 16 -9.72 -4.56 -17.73
N ASP A 17 -10.92 -5.08 -17.54
CA ASP A 17 -11.89 -4.67 -16.51
C ASP A 17 -11.74 -5.45 -15.19
N ARG A 18 -10.88 -6.49 -15.16
CA ARG A 18 -10.59 -7.33 -13.99
C ARG A 18 -9.17 -7.13 -13.52
N LEU A 19 -8.87 -5.89 -13.10
CA LEU A 19 -7.53 -5.48 -12.72
C LEU A 19 -7.40 -5.43 -11.20
N ALA A 20 -6.41 -6.15 -10.68
CA ALA A 20 -5.97 -6.03 -9.29
C ALA A 20 -4.53 -5.53 -9.23
N VAL A 21 -4.15 -4.98 -8.10
CA VAL A 21 -2.77 -4.62 -7.81
C VAL A 21 -2.34 -5.22 -6.49
N GLY A 22 -1.07 -5.56 -6.38
CA GLY A 22 -0.51 -6.05 -5.13
C GLY A 22 0.97 -5.77 -5.07
N GLY A 23 1.48 -5.71 -3.86
CA GLY A 23 2.90 -5.48 -3.65
C GLY A 23 3.33 -5.69 -2.21
N ALA A 24 4.63 -5.76 -2.04
CA ALA A 24 5.27 -5.92 -0.75
C ALA A 24 6.23 -4.77 -0.47
N SER A 25 6.35 -4.33 0.78
CA SER A 25 7.24 -3.25 1.19
C SER A 25 6.97 -1.97 0.36
N MET A 26 7.94 -1.43 -0.33
CA MET A 26 7.76 -0.28 -1.24
C MET A 26 6.72 -0.57 -2.34
N GLY A 27 6.65 -1.81 -2.83
CA GLY A 27 5.62 -2.23 -3.81
C GLY A 27 4.20 -2.18 -3.23
N SER A 28 4.02 -2.43 -1.94
CA SER A 28 2.75 -2.25 -1.23
C SER A 28 2.33 -0.78 -1.22
N MET A 29 3.25 0.14 -0.91
CA MET A 29 2.99 1.58 -0.93
C MET A 29 2.57 2.04 -2.33
N THR A 30 3.27 1.56 -3.36
CA THR A 30 2.92 1.82 -4.76
C THR A 30 1.52 1.28 -5.11
N ALA A 31 1.18 0.06 -4.67
CA ALA A 31 -0.13 -0.54 -4.91
C ALA A 31 -1.27 0.26 -4.25
N LEU A 32 -1.08 0.72 -3.02
CA LEU A 32 -2.03 1.60 -2.33
C LEU A 32 -2.23 2.93 -3.08
N GLY A 33 -1.14 3.59 -3.49
CA GLY A 33 -1.19 4.83 -4.24
C GLY A 33 -1.88 4.67 -5.62
N ILE A 34 -1.65 3.56 -6.32
CA ILE A 34 -2.34 3.23 -7.57
C ILE A 34 -3.83 3.05 -7.31
N THR A 35 -4.20 2.27 -6.28
CA THR A 35 -5.60 2.01 -5.94
C THR A 35 -6.36 3.29 -5.59
N ALA A 36 -5.75 4.15 -4.80
CA ALA A 36 -6.33 5.43 -4.42
C ALA A 36 -6.66 6.33 -5.62
N ARG A 37 -5.85 6.26 -6.67
CA ARG A 37 -5.94 7.16 -7.84
C ARG A 37 -6.63 6.56 -9.06
N HIS A 38 -6.80 5.24 -9.10
CA HIS A 38 -7.34 4.54 -10.28
C HIS A 38 -8.59 3.70 -9.93
N PRO A 39 -9.79 4.23 -10.18
CA PRO A 39 -11.06 3.55 -9.84
C PRO A 39 -11.28 2.22 -10.57
N THR A 40 -10.49 1.93 -11.60
CA THR A 40 -10.55 0.67 -12.35
C THR A 40 -9.84 -0.50 -11.67
N VAL A 41 -9.05 -0.25 -10.61
CA VAL A 41 -8.50 -1.32 -9.77
C VAL A 41 -9.63 -1.91 -8.93
N ARG A 42 -9.88 -3.20 -9.06
CA ARG A 42 -10.98 -3.90 -8.38
C ARG A 42 -10.66 -4.28 -6.95
N CYS A 43 -9.44 -4.73 -6.71
CA CYS A 43 -9.00 -5.10 -5.38
C CYS A 43 -7.48 -4.94 -5.23
N THR A 44 -6.99 -4.89 -3.99
CA THR A 44 -5.60 -4.61 -3.67
C THR A 44 -5.09 -5.49 -2.55
N ALA A 45 -3.89 -6.06 -2.72
CA ALA A 45 -3.16 -6.72 -1.64
C ALA A 45 -1.91 -5.92 -1.26
N SER A 46 -1.93 -5.36 -0.08
CA SER A 46 -0.84 -4.57 0.52
C SER A 46 -0.13 -5.39 1.57
N MET A 47 1.13 -5.75 1.34
CA MET A 47 1.90 -6.61 2.23
C MET A 47 3.11 -5.86 2.78
N MET A 48 3.25 -5.83 4.11
CA MET A 48 4.34 -5.21 4.89
C MET A 48 4.74 -3.82 4.38
N GLY A 49 3.76 -2.93 4.19
CA GLY A 49 3.97 -1.57 3.75
C GLY A 49 3.34 -0.54 4.69
N SER A 50 3.26 0.69 4.22
CA SER A 50 2.68 1.81 4.94
C SER A 50 1.72 2.60 4.07
N GLY A 51 0.71 3.18 4.66
CA GLY A 51 -0.10 4.24 4.06
C GLY A 51 0.44 5.65 4.31
N TYR A 52 1.51 5.76 5.12
CA TYR A 52 2.12 7.00 5.62
C TYR A 52 3.53 7.18 5.02
N PHE A 53 3.60 7.41 3.72
CA PHE A 53 4.85 7.36 2.95
C PHE A 53 5.89 8.38 3.44
N THR A 54 5.45 9.59 3.72
CA THR A 54 6.34 10.68 4.16
C THR A 54 6.92 10.40 5.54
N SER A 55 6.11 9.93 6.50
CA SER A 55 6.60 9.62 7.85
C SER A 55 7.51 8.40 7.85
N LEU A 56 7.19 7.38 7.06
CA LEU A 56 8.02 6.20 6.91
C LEU A 56 9.36 6.54 6.26
N ALA A 57 9.39 7.39 5.23
CA ALA A 57 10.64 7.82 4.60
C ALA A 57 11.58 8.49 5.61
N ARG A 58 11.06 9.31 6.51
CA ARG A 58 11.85 9.94 7.59
C ARG A 58 12.42 8.90 8.58
N SER A 59 11.65 7.85 8.88
CA SER A 59 12.08 6.82 9.83
C SER A 59 13.11 5.86 9.22
N LEU A 60 12.95 5.49 7.94
CA LEU A 60 13.86 4.56 7.25
C LEU A 60 15.18 5.20 6.82
N PHE A 61 15.21 6.51 6.64
CA PHE A 61 16.39 7.24 6.16
C PHE A 61 16.83 8.33 7.14
N PRO A 62 17.27 7.97 8.38
CA PRO A 62 17.74 8.94 9.36
C PRO A 62 18.81 9.91 8.84
N PRO A 63 19.74 9.52 7.94
CA PRO A 63 20.68 10.46 7.34
C PRO A 63 20.05 11.58 6.52
N LEU A 64 18.77 11.40 6.11
CA LEU A 64 17.98 12.45 5.46
C LEU A 64 17.23 13.35 6.44
N ILE A 65 17.40 13.14 7.77
CA ILE A 65 16.86 14.07 8.77
C ILE A 65 17.66 15.37 8.66
N PRO A 66 17.03 16.46 8.24
CA PRO A 66 17.75 17.71 8.01
C PRO A 66 18.21 18.32 9.33
N GLU A 67 19.48 18.64 9.41
CA GLU A 67 20.09 19.34 10.55
C GLU A 67 20.05 20.87 10.38
N THR A 68 19.87 21.34 9.14
CA THR A 68 19.82 22.75 8.79
C THR A 68 18.54 23.11 8.05
N ALA A 69 18.16 24.39 8.07
CA ALA A 69 17.00 24.90 7.33
C ALA A 69 17.13 24.66 5.80
N ALA A 70 18.33 24.72 5.24
CA ALA A 70 18.56 24.43 3.83
C ALA A 70 18.30 22.96 3.50
N GLN A 71 18.80 22.04 4.31
CA GLN A 71 18.55 20.60 4.18
C GLN A 71 17.07 20.28 4.38
N GLN A 72 16.38 20.96 5.31
CA GLN A 72 14.94 20.80 5.51
C GLN A 72 14.16 21.20 4.26
N ASN A 73 14.53 22.30 3.61
CA ASN A 73 13.88 22.73 2.37
C ASN A 73 14.14 21.75 1.23
N GLU A 74 15.35 21.24 1.11
CA GLU A 74 15.68 20.22 0.10
C GLU A 74 14.92 18.91 0.35
N PHE A 75 14.90 18.44 1.58
CA PHE A 75 14.09 17.26 1.97
C PHE A 75 12.62 17.46 1.65
N ASN A 76 12.04 18.60 2.02
CA ASN A 76 10.65 18.90 1.72
C ASN A 76 10.37 18.90 0.20
N ASN A 77 11.27 19.40 -0.62
CA ASN A 77 11.14 19.37 -2.07
C ASN A 77 11.17 17.93 -2.63
N ILE A 78 11.96 17.04 -2.02
CA ILE A 78 12.04 15.62 -2.40
C ILE A 78 10.76 14.88 -2.02
N VAL A 79 10.23 15.12 -0.81
CA VAL A 79 9.07 14.37 -0.29
C VAL A 79 7.73 14.99 -0.67
N ALA A 80 7.67 16.28 -1.03
CA ALA A 80 6.42 16.95 -1.39
C ALA A 80 5.64 16.22 -2.51
N PRO A 81 6.28 15.70 -3.57
CA PRO A 81 5.57 14.92 -4.60
C PRO A 81 4.97 13.62 -4.06
N LEU A 82 5.52 13.05 -2.96
CA LEU A 82 5.00 11.83 -2.36
C LEU A 82 3.67 12.07 -1.63
N ALA A 83 3.42 13.30 -1.18
CA ALA A 83 2.17 13.64 -0.48
C ALA A 83 0.91 13.39 -1.34
N GLU A 84 1.01 13.52 -2.66
CA GLU A 84 -0.08 13.17 -3.57
C GLU A 84 -0.36 11.66 -3.60
N TRP A 85 0.62 10.84 -3.24
CA TRP A 85 0.54 9.38 -3.23
C TRP A 85 0.28 8.82 -1.84
N GLU A 86 0.23 9.69 -0.81
CA GLU A 86 -0.05 9.31 0.56
C GLU A 86 -1.42 8.63 0.63
N ALA A 87 -1.43 7.34 0.93
CA ALA A 87 -2.65 6.54 0.91
C ALA A 87 -3.69 7.06 1.90
N THR A 88 -3.23 7.62 3.02
CA THR A 88 -4.09 8.20 4.06
C THR A 88 -4.83 9.46 3.64
N ASN A 89 -4.42 10.13 2.57
CA ASN A 89 -5.18 11.24 1.98
C ASN A 89 -6.36 10.75 1.10
N HIS A 90 -6.49 9.42 0.91
CA HIS A 90 -7.44 8.80 0.01
C HIS A 90 -8.19 7.61 0.65
N LEU A 91 -8.44 7.67 1.95
CA LEU A 91 -9.03 6.57 2.71
C LEU A 91 -10.37 6.11 2.17
N GLU A 92 -11.23 7.04 1.74
CA GLU A 92 -12.53 6.70 1.17
C GLU A 92 -12.38 5.87 -0.12
N GLN A 93 -11.47 6.28 -1.01
CA GLN A 93 -11.19 5.55 -2.25
C GLN A 93 -10.61 4.17 -2.01
N LEU A 94 -9.82 4.00 -0.95
CA LEU A 94 -9.28 2.71 -0.54
C LEU A 94 -10.37 1.83 0.09
N ALA A 95 -11.24 2.40 0.91
CA ALA A 95 -12.30 1.69 1.62
C ALA A 95 -13.47 1.25 0.72
N ASP A 96 -13.61 1.83 -0.48
CA ASP A 96 -14.67 1.49 -1.44
C ASP A 96 -14.41 0.17 -2.19
N ARG A 97 -13.28 -0.50 -1.95
CA ARG A 97 -12.85 -1.73 -2.65
C ARG A 97 -12.27 -2.76 -1.70
N PRO A 98 -12.31 -4.05 -2.10
CA PRO A 98 -11.61 -5.08 -1.35
C PRO A 98 -10.12 -4.75 -1.20
N LEU A 99 -9.66 -4.70 0.04
CA LEU A 99 -8.28 -4.43 0.42
C LEU A 99 -7.80 -5.47 1.42
N LEU A 100 -6.71 -6.15 1.09
CA LEU A 100 -5.97 -7.00 2.01
C LEU A 100 -4.80 -6.23 2.58
N LEU A 101 -4.70 -6.15 3.90
CA LEU A 101 -3.51 -5.76 4.64
C LEU A 101 -2.89 -6.99 5.28
N TRP A 102 -1.65 -7.29 4.92
CA TRP A 102 -0.87 -8.35 5.55
C TRP A 102 0.45 -7.79 6.09
N HIS A 103 0.83 -8.20 7.32
CA HIS A 103 2.11 -7.79 7.91
C HIS A 103 2.65 -8.83 8.90
N GLY A 104 3.98 -9.04 8.90
CA GLY A 104 4.67 -9.74 9.95
C GLY A 104 4.81 -8.85 11.19
N LEU A 105 4.39 -9.33 12.36
CA LEU A 105 4.37 -8.50 13.57
C LEU A 105 5.77 -8.17 14.13
N ASP A 106 6.79 -8.93 13.74
CA ASP A 106 8.17 -8.70 14.16
C ASP A 106 9.00 -8.04 13.05
N ASP A 107 8.33 -7.31 12.14
CA ASP A 107 8.98 -6.59 11.04
C ASP A 107 9.89 -5.48 11.60
N ASP A 108 11.17 -5.60 11.31
CA ASP A 108 12.25 -4.76 11.79
C ASP A 108 12.74 -3.73 10.73
N VAL A 109 12.09 -3.69 9.57
CA VAL A 109 12.36 -2.72 8.49
C VAL A 109 11.22 -1.74 8.35
N VAL A 110 10.01 -2.25 8.10
CA VAL A 110 8.78 -1.46 8.11
C VAL A 110 7.96 -1.90 9.32
N PRO A 111 7.88 -1.12 10.39
CA PRO A 111 7.15 -1.53 11.58
C PRO A 111 5.70 -1.91 11.28
N ALA A 112 5.20 -3.01 11.87
CA ALA A 112 3.82 -3.46 11.69
C ALA A 112 2.80 -2.39 12.09
N ASP A 113 3.16 -1.49 12.99
CA ASP A 113 2.35 -0.34 13.40
C ASP A 113 1.91 0.52 12.21
N GLU A 114 2.67 0.57 11.13
CA GLU A 114 2.29 1.31 9.93
C GLU A 114 1.02 0.74 9.27
N SER A 115 0.92 -0.59 9.18
CA SER A 115 -0.29 -1.25 8.68
C SER A 115 -1.44 -1.23 9.69
N LEU A 116 -1.15 -1.35 10.99
CA LEU A 116 -2.16 -1.25 12.05
C LEU A 116 -2.79 0.15 12.10
N ARG A 117 -1.98 1.21 11.96
CA ARG A 117 -2.47 2.59 11.86
C ARG A 117 -3.35 2.79 10.62
N LEU A 118 -2.97 2.20 9.48
CA LEU A 118 -3.78 2.26 8.26
C LEU A 118 -5.10 1.51 8.43
N GLN A 119 -5.09 0.33 9.06
CA GLN A 119 -6.31 -0.39 9.42
C GLN A 119 -7.23 0.48 10.27
N GLN A 120 -6.71 1.09 11.33
CA GLN A 120 -7.49 1.97 12.20
C GLN A 120 -8.10 3.13 11.42
N ALA A 121 -7.29 3.84 10.62
CA ALA A 121 -7.76 4.96 9.82
C ALA A 121 -8.86 4.56 8.82
N LEU A 122 -8.76 3.37 8.20
CA LEU A 122 -9.81 2.83 7.33
C LEU A 122 -11.08 2.49 8.10
N SER A 123 -10.96 1.89 9.29
CA SER A 123 -12.12 1.57 10.14
C SER A 123 -12.86 2.83 10.62
N GLU A 124 -12.14 3.91 10.88
CA GLU A 124 -12.72 5.21 11.26
C GLU A 124 -13.56 5.84 10.13
N THR A 125 -13.38 5.43 8.88
CA THR A 125 -14.28 5.85 7.78
C THR A 125 -15.68 5.23 7.87
N GLY A 126 -15.85 4.18 8.66
CA GLY A 126 -17.08 3.38 8.74
C GLY A 126 -17.34 2.51 7.49
N ARG A 127 -16.35 2.35 6.61
CA ARG A 127 -16.45 1.59 5.34
C ARG A 127 -15.51 0.39 5.29
N ASP A 128 -15.16 -0.18 6.44
CA ASP A 128 -14.18 -1.26 6.57
C ASP A 128 -14.71 -2.66 6.23
N LYS A 129 -15.94 -2.79 5.73
CA LYS A 129 -16.56 -4.08 5.37
C LYS A 129 -15.80 -4.87 4.30
N LEU A 130 -15.02 -4.19 3.47
CA LEU A 130 -14.22 -4.78 2.40
C LEU A 130 -12.74 -4.91 2.78
N LEU A 131 -12.40 -4.57 4.03
CA LEU A 131 -11.05 -4.69 4.56
C LEU A 131 -10.82 -6.08 5.13
N THR A 132 -9.77 -6.74 4.68
CA THR A 132 -9.26 -8.00 5.22
C THR A 132 -7.89 -7.74 5.84
N CYS A 133 -7.69 -8.13 7.08
CA CYS A 133 -6.40 -7.98 7.76
C CYS A 133 -5.85 -9.35 8.17
N SER A 134 -4.55 -9.53 8.00
CA SER A 134 -3.84 -10.74 8.41
C SER A 134 -2.50 -10.36 9.02
N TRP A 135 -2.33 -10.65 10.31
CA TRP A 135 -1.14 -10.34 11.09
C TRP A 135 -0.42 -11.62 11.47
N GLN A 136 0.87 -11.73 11.17
CA GLN A 136 1.62 -12.96 11.37
C GLN A 136 2.69 -12.78 12.44
N PRO A 137 2.49 -13.33 13.66
CA PRO A 137 3.52 -13.30 14.73
C PRO A 137 4.78 -14.06 14.33
N GLY A 138 5.94 -13.63 14.82
CA GLY A 138 7.23 -14.27 14.57
C GLY A 138 7.79 -14.03 13.18
N VAL A 139 7.15 -13.20 12.38
CA VAL A 139 7.59 -12.88 11.02
C VAL A 139 8.15 -11.47 10.94
N ARG A 140 9.40 -11.41 10.48
CA ARG A 140 10.12 -10.17 10.18
C ARG A 140 9.80 -9.66 8.76
N HIS A 141 10.62 -8.77 8.22
CA HIS A 141 10.42 -8.17 6.88
C HIS A 141 10.64 -9.18 5.74
N ARG A 142 9.69 -10.09 5.57
CA ARG A 142 9.72 -11.11 4.51
C ARG A 142 8.32 -11.60 4.15
N ILE A 143 8.11 -12.00 2.91
CA ILE A 143 6.90 -12.69 2.47
C ILE A 143 7.04 -14.17 2.82
N THR A 144 6.02 -14.70 3.49
CA THR A 144 5.92 -16.14 3.81
C THR A 144 5.03 -16.85 2.79
N PRO A 145 5.08 -18.20 2.70
CA PRO A 145 4.13 -18.96 1.90
C PRO A 145 2.66 -18.64 2.26
N GLU A 146 2.38 -18.50 3.55
CA GLU A 146 1.04 -18.19 4.07
C GLU A 146 0.59 -16.78 3.60
N ALA A 147 1.51 -15.82 3.53
CA ALA A 147 1.23 -14.48 2.99
C ALA A 147 0.85 -14.54 1.51
N LEU A 148 1.58 -15.33 0.73
CA LEU A 148 1.28 -15.55 -0.69
C LEU A 148 -0.06 -16.25 -0.88
N ASP A 149 -0.35 -17.29 -0.10
CA ASP A 149 -1.61 -18.01 -0.15
C ASP A 149 -2.79 -17.10 0.22
N ALA A 150 -2.63 -16.24 1.23
CA ALA A 150 -3.61 -15.25 1.59
C ALA A 150 -3.88 -14.27 0.44
N ALA A 151 -2.84 -13.76 -0.21
CA ALA A 151 -2.98 -12.83 -1.33
C ALA A 151 -3.62 -13.51 -2.55
N VAL A 152 -3.23 -14.74 -2.89
CA VAL A 152 -3.82 -15.52 -4.00
C VAL A 152 -5.29 -15.81 -3.72
N THR A 153 -5.63 -16.24 -2.51
CA THR A 153 -7.02 -16.51 -2.10
C THR A 153 -7.85 -15.23 -2.19
N PHE A 154 -7.33 -14.13 -1.68
CA PHE A 154 -7.98 -12.83 -1.74
C PHE A 154 -8.25 -12.39 -3.20
N PHE A 155 -7.26 -12.48 -4.08
CA PHE A 155 -7.46 -12.12 -5.49
C PHE A 155 -8.48 -13.02 -6.18
N ARG A 156 -8.49 -14.32 -5.91
CA ARG A 156 -9.49 -15.25 -6.49
C ARG A 156 -10.92 -14.93 -6.04
N GLN A 157 -11.10 -14.38 -4.85
CA GLN A 157 -12.41 -14.01 -4.32
C GLN A 157 -12.94 -12.70 -4.90
N HIS A 158 -12.05 -11.79 -5.33
CA HIS A 158 -12.42 -10.43 -5.67
C HIS A 158 -12.14 -10.03 -7.13
N LEU A 159 -11.52 -10.91 -7.91
CA LEU A 159 -11.35 -10.79 -9.36
C LEU A 159 -12.34 -11.70 -10.10
#